data_7a538cfaf5368af85d39fc079e872f7b
#
_entry.id   7a538cfaf5368af85d39fc079e872f7b
#
_cell.length_a   1.000
_cell.length_b   1.000
_cell.length_c   1.000
_cell.angle_alpha   90.00
_cell.angle_beta   90.00
_cell.angle_gamma   90.00
#
_symmetry.space_group_name_H-M   'P 1'
#
loop_
_entity.id
_entity.type
_entity.pdbx_description
1 polymer ?
#
loop_
_entity_poly.entity_id
_entity_poly.type
_entity_poly.pdbx_seq_one_letter_code
_entity_poly.pdbx_strand_id
1 'polypeptide(L)'
;MVRIITDSAADFEHSESEKFGISTVPLAVYIDGKEYKDDFLHSKERFYRLAKLSKTLPKTSQPSPYVYECALKKARDNGESVVVITVSSALSGSYQSAVLARDLLGYEGCYVIDSKSASAGQKLLVNEALRLRDNGFTAKDIAEHLLRFRSKIMVYACIDDMKYLYGGGRHTNAAALLGSTGRIKPVISITGSGSVDFEAKTIGMRHGMNHMLMSLKKLGIDQNYPLYIMHTNAKNQALYLSKLIISKGIPFVEGSIVSVGSVVGSHIGEGSTGIAFVKKEQRKSGHD
;
A
#
# COMPACT_ATOMS: atom_id res chain seq x y z
N MET A 1 -16.17 19.91 -8.08
CA MET A 1 -14.93 19.61 -7.30
C MET A 1 -14.64 18.11 -7.40
N VAL A 2 -13.36 17.69 -7.44
CA VAL A 2 -13.02 16.25 -7.46
C VAL A 2 -12.67 15.79 -6.05
N ARG A 3 -13.38 14.77 -5.56
CA ARG A 3 -13.11 14.11 -4.27
C ARG A 3 -12.24 12.89 -4.49
N ILE A 4 -11.21 12.75 -3.69
CA ILE A 4 -10.37 11.53 -3.67
C ILE A 4 -10.81 10.68 -2.46
N ILE A 5 -11.14 9.42 -2.75
CA ILE A 5 -11.47 8.40 -1.74
C ILE A 5 -10.43 7.28 -1.86
N THR A 6 -9.95 6.80 -0.74
CA THR A 6 -9.10 5.60 -0.68
C THR A 6 -9.55 4.69 0.44
N ASP A 7 -9.07 3.45 0.50
CA ASP A 7 -9.27 2.60 1.66
C ASP A 7 -8.08 2.70 2.64
N SER A 8 -8.26 2.20 3.85
CA SER A 8 -7.26 2.35 4.92
C SER A 8 -5.94 1.60 4.67
N ALA A 9 -5.91 0.67 3.70
CA ALA A 9 -4.68 -0.02 3.32
C ALA A 9 -3.65 0.90 2.62
N ALA A 10 -3.99 2.16 2.33
CA ALA A 10 -3.07 3.18 1.82
C ALA A 10 -2.17 3.80 2.90
N ASP A 11 -2.40 3.47 4.17
CA ASP A 11 -1.58 3.88 5.33
C ASP A 11 -1.43 5.40 5.52
N PHE A 12 -2.41 6.20 5.10
CA PHE A 12 -2.45 7.60 5.46
C PHE A 12 -2.69 7.76 6.97
N GLU A 13 -1.99 8.72 7.57
CA GLU A 13 -2.32 9.18 8.93
C GLU A 13 -3.59 10.04 8.89
N HIS A 14 -4.34 10.07 10.00
CA HIS A 14 -5.56 10.86 10.07
C HIS A 14 -5.31 12.34 9.73
N SER A 15 -4.25 12.91 10.27
CA SER A 15 -3.83 14.29 10.00
C SER A 15 -3.49 14.56 8.53
N GLU A 16 -2.91 13.56 7.83
CA GLU A 16 -2.65 13.67 6.39
C GLU A 16 -3.97 13.65 5.61
N SER A 17 -4.89 12.73 5.98
CA SER A 17 -6.20 12.62 5.33
C SER A 17 -7.01 13.92 5.47
N GLU A 18 -7.03 14.52 6.65
CA GLU A 18 -7.66 15.82 6.89
C GLU A 18 -6.99 16.93 6.08
N LYS A 19 -5.67 17.04 6.15
CA LYS A 19 -4.88 18.08 5.46
C LYS A 19 -5.11 18.06 3.95
N PHE A 20 -5.18 16.87 3.34
CA PHE A 20 -5.30 16.73 1.89
C PHE A 20 -6.75 16.53 1.40
N GLY A 21 -7.73 16.52 2.32
CA GLY A 21 -9.13 16.29 1.98
C GLY A 21 -9.41 14.91 1.39
N ILE A 22 -8.73 13.87 1.92
CA ILE A 22 -8.93 12.49 1.52
C ILE A 22 -10.04 11.88 2.37
N SER A 23 -10.99 11.19 1.74
CA SER A 23 -11.95 10.36 2.45
C SER A 23 -11.42 8.92 2.53
N THR A 24 -11.24 8.40 3.75
CA THR A 24 -10.73 7.04 3.95
C THR A 24 -11.85 6.08 4.32
N VAL A 25 -11.96 4.97 3.58
CA VAL A 25 -12.89 3.88 3.85
C VAL A 25 -12.15 2.79 4.65
N PRO A 26 -12.57 2.51 5.91
CA PRO A 26 -11.86 1.58 6.76
C PRO A 26 -12.11 0.12 6.36
N LEU A 27 -11.05 -0.69 6.30
CA LEU A 27 -11.14 -2.14 6.35
C LEU A 27 -11.36 -2.58 7.81
N ALA A 28 -11.78 -3.85 8.00
CA ALA A 28 -11.86 -4.43 9.33
C ALA A 28 -10.68 -5.37 9.60
N VAL A 29 -10.25 -5.38 10.88
CA VAL A 29 -9.21 -6.27 11.41
C VAL A 29 -9.80 -7.08 12.55
N TYR A 30 -9.56 -8.37 12.57
CA TYR A 30 -10.02 -9.31 13.61
C TYR A 30 -8.81 -9.79 14.42
N ILE A 31 -8.89 -9.60 15.74
CA ILE A 31 -7.89 -10.06 16.71
C ILE A 31 -8.62 -10.89 17.77
N ASP A 32 -8.29 -12.17 17.89
CA ASP A 32 -8.94 -13.12 18.80
C ASP A 32 -10.48 -13.10 18.71
N GLY A 33 -11.01 -13.03 17.48
CA GLY A 33 -12.45 -13.02 17.18
C GLY A 33 -13.15 -11.67 17.38
N LYS A 34 -12.46 -10.66 17.89
CA LYS A 34 -13.00 -9.31 18.02
C LYS A 34 -12.71 -8.46 16.80
N GLU A 35 -13.73 -7.82 16.26
CA GLU A 35 -13.63 -6.90 15.13
C GLU A 35 -13.17 -5.50 15.57
N TYR A 36 -12.28 -4.93 14.80
CA TYR A 36 -11.83 -3.54 14.90
C TYR A 36 -11.88 -2.91 13.51
N LYS A 37 -12.47 -1.74 13.40
CA LYS A 37 -12.31 -0.91 12.18
C LYS A 37 -10.90 -0.31 12.20
N ASP A 38 -10.27 -0.21 11.04
CA ASP A 38 -8.89 0.31 10.94
C ASP A 38 -8.77 1.82 11.27
N ASP A 39 -9.90 2.53 11.37
CA ASP A 39 -10.00 3.90 11.89
C ASP A 39 -9.99 3.99 13.43
N PHE A 40 -10.35 2.92 14.13
CA PHE A 40 -10.41 2.85 15.59
C PHE A 40 -9.07 2.50 16.27
N LEU A 41 -8.14 1.99 15.53
CA LEU A 41 -6.79 1.72 16.01
C LEU A 41 -5.97 3.02 15.87
N HIS A 42 -6.35 4.03 16.69
CA HIS A 42 -5.77 5.39 16.68
C HIS A 42 -4.24 5.44 16.79
N SER A 43 -3.57 4.31 17.08
CA SER A 43 -2.14 4.17 16.90
C SER A 43 -1.80 2.81 16.29
N LYS A 44 -0.98 2.82 15.28
CA LYS A 44 -0.47 1.61 14.64
C LYS A 44 0.30 0.74 15.64
N GLU A 45 0.97 1.35 16.62
CA GLU A 45 1.67 0.66 17.72
C GLU A 45 0.69 -0.15 18.59
N ARG A 46 -0.53 0.36 18.82
CA ARG A 46 -1.56 -0.38 19.56
C ARG A 46 -1.92 -1.67 18.84
N PHE A 47 -2.09 -1.64 17.54
CA PHE A 47 -2.34 -2.84 16.75
C PHE A 47 -1.23 -3.88 16.95
N TYR A 48 0.04 -3.51 16.75
CA TYR A 48 1.16 -4.44 16.88
C TYR A 48 1.27 -5.02 18.29
N ARG A 49 0.99 -4.22 19.31
CA ARG A 49 0.93 -4.70 20.71
C ARG A 49 -0.18 -5.74 20.92
N LEU A 50 -1.39 -5.48 20.39
CA LEU A 50 -2.51 -6.42 20.49
C LEU A 50 -2.22 -7.70 19.69
N ALA A 51 -1.72 -7.58 18.47
CA ALA A 51 -1.36 -8.71 17.63
C ALA A 51 -0.27 -9.61 18.27
N LYS A 52 0.67 -9.01 18.99
CA LYS A 52 1.71 -9.76 19.72
C LYS A 52 1.17 -10.54 20.91
N LEU A 53 0.13 -10.04 21.57
CA LEU A 53 -0.54 -10.69 22.72
C LEU A 53 -1.62 -11.68 22.29
N SER A 54 -2.03 -11.64 21.02
CA SER A 54 -3.08 -12.48 20.46
C SER A 54 -2.67 -13.96 20.41
N LYS A 55 -3.64 -14.84 20.64
CA LYS A 55 -3.48 -16.30 20.50
C LYS A 55 -3.48 -16.76 19.05
N THR A 56 -4.09 -15.98 18.16
CA THR A 56 -4.23 -16.28 16.74
C THR A 56 -3.67 -15.15 15.89
N LEU A 57 -3.28 -15.46 14.66
CA LEU A 57 -2.87 -14.40 13.74
C LEU A 57 -4.05 -13.47 13.41
N PRO A 58 -3.83 -12.16 13.36
CA PRO A 58 -4.86 -11.22 12.93
C PRO A 58 -5.38 -11.57 11.54
N LYS A 59 -6.66 -11.33 11.31
CA LYS A 59 -7.32 -11.49 9.99
C LYS A 59 -7.90 -10.16 9.57
N THR A 60 -8.14 -9.99 8.26
CA THR A 60 -8.75 -8.77 7.73
C THR A 60 -9.95 -9.11 6.87
N SER A 61 -10.90 -8.17 6.77
CA SER A 61 -11.94 -8.21 5.76
C SER A 61 -12.03 -6.88 5.01
N GLN A 62 -12.48 -6.97 3.76
CA GLN A 62 -12.77 -5.83 2.92
C GLN A 62 -13.97 -5.03 3.48
N PRO A 63 -14.08 -3.73 3.19
CA PRO A 63 -15.28 -2.96 3.46
C PRO A 63 -16.46 -3.55 2.65
N SER A 64 -17.65 -3.60 3.25
CA SER A 64 -18.83 -3.99 2.48
C SER A 64 -19.18 -2.93 1.43
N PRO A 65 -19.93 -3.27 0.37
CA PRO A 65 -20.41 -2.28 -0.60
C PRO A 65 -21.18 -1.14 0.05
N TYR A 66 -21.93 -1.41 1.12
CA TYR A 66 -22.68 -0.40 1.86
C TYR A 66 -21.78 0.70 2.47
N VAL A 67 -20.60 0.35 2.95
CA VAL A 67 -19.64 1.34 3.51
C VAL A 67 -19.14 2.28 2.41
N TYR A 68 -18.85 1.75 1.22
CA TYR A 68 -18.52 2.57 0.05
C TYR A 68 -19.72 3.40 -0.42
N GLU A 69 -20.91 2.82 -0.43
CA GLU A 69 -22.17 3.50 -0.80
C GLU A 69 -22.38 4.76 0.05
N CYS A 70 -22.20 4.66 1.38
CA CYS A 70 -22.30 5.81 2.27
C CYS A 70 -21.31 6.94 1.91
N ALA A 71 -20.06 6.59 1.61
CA ALA A 71 -19.04 7.56 1.22
C ALA A 71 -19.33 8.21 -0.15
N LEU A 72 -19.76 7.42 -1.13
CA LEU A 72 -20.09 7.86 -2.48
C LEU A 72 -21.37 8.71 -2.50
N LYS A 73 -22.40 8.33 -1.74
CA LYS A 73 -23.67 9.06 -1.64
C LYS A 73 -23.42 10.48 -1.13
N LYS A 74 -22.60 10.63 -0.08
CA LYS A 74 -22.24 11.95 0.43
C LYS A 74 -21.58 12.84 -0.65
N ALA A 75 -20.69 12.28 -1.47
CA ALA A 75 -20.04 13.03 -2.54
C ALA A 75 -21.01 13.36 -3.68
N ARG A 76 -21.85 12.41 -4.08
CA ARG A 76 -22.88 12.61 -5.11
C ARG A 76 -23.86 13.69 -4.72
N ASP A 77 -24.37 13.68 -3.49
CA ASP A 77 -25.34 14.64 -2.99
C ASP A 77 -24.75 16.06 -2.91
N ASN A 78 -23.42 16.17 -2.83
CA ASN A 78 -22.68 17.42 -2.93
C ASN A 78 -22.36 17.85 -4.38
N GLY A 79 -22.76 17.09 -5.40
CA GLY A 79 -22.46 17.38 -6.80
C GLY A 79 -20.97 17.25 -7.16
N GLU A 80 -20.22 16.44 -6.42
CA GLU A 80 -18.79 16.23 -6.65
C GLU A 80 -18.58 15.08 -7.64
N SER A 81 -17.51 15.10 -8.44
CA SER A 81 -17.00 13.92 -9.10
C SER A 81 -16.01 13.20 -8.19
N VAL A 82 -15.88 11.87 -8.31
CA VAL A 82 -15.10 11.06 -7.36
C VAL A 82 -14.09 10.18 -8.09
N VAL A 83 -12.87 10.09 -7.52
CA VAL A 83 -11.90 9.03 -7.86
C VAL A 83 -11.68 8.19 -6.60
N VAL A 84 -12.08 6.92 -6.65
CA VAL A 84 -11.85 5.93 -5.59
C VAL A 84 -10.60 5.13 -5.94
N ILE A 85 -9.63 5.07 -5.04
CA ILE A 85 -8.38 4.31 -5.24
C ILE A 85 -8.31 3.25 -4.14
N THR A 86 -8.46 1.98 -4.51
CA THR A 86 -8.48 0.88 -3.55
C THR A 86 -7.15 0.13 -3.51
N VAL A 87 -6.92 -0.62 -2.43
CA VAL A 87 -5.89 -1.66 -2.41
C VAL A 87 -6.07 -2.62 -3.59
N SER A 88 -5.00 -3.26 -4.01
CA SER A 88 -5.01 -4.22 -5.13
C SER A 88 -6.16 -5.22 -5.05
N SER A 89 -6.87 -5.39 -6.17
CA SER A 89 -7.94 -6.40 -6.33
C SER A 89 -7.44 -7.84 -6.18
N ALA A 90 -6.13 -8.08 -6.37
CA ALA A 90 -5.51 -9.38 -6.14
C ALA A 90 -5.29 -9.67 -4.64
N LEU A 91 -5.35 -8.65 -3.77
CA LEU A 91 -5.11 -8.78 -2.33
C LEU A 91 -6.40 -8.66 -1.50
N SER A 92 -7.42 -7.97 -2.01
CA SER A 92 -8.66 -7.67 -1.30
C SER A 92 -9.82 -7.48 -2.26
N GLY A 93 -11.03 -7.85 -1.84
CA GLY A 93 -12.26 -7.52 -2.57
C GLY A 93 -12.72 -6.05 -2.43
N SER A 94 -11.90 -5.19 -1.86
CA SER A 94 -12.18 -3.75 -1.67
C SER A 94 -12.56 -3.06 -2.99
N TYR A 95 -11.84 -3.38 -4.07
CA TYR A 95 -12.13 -2.89 -5.41
C TYR A 95 -13.54 -3.30 -5.88
N GLN A 96 -13.88 -4.57 -5.76
CA GLN A 96 -15.19 -5.09 -6.15
C GLN A 96 -16.33 -4.46 -5.34
N SER A 97 -16.11 -4.26 -4.03
CA SER A 97 -17.07 -3.56 -3.17
C SER A 97 -17.31 -2.12 -3.60
N ALA A 98 -16.26 -1.40 -3.97
CA ALA A 98 -16.36 -0.02 -4.45
C ALA A 98 -17.07 0.08 -5.81
N VAL A 99 -16.76 -0.84 -6.74
CA VAL A 99 -17.42 -0.92 -8.06
C VAL A 99 -18.92 -1.20 -7.88
N LEU A 100 -19.28 -2.19 -7.05
CA LEU A 100 -20.69 -2.52 -6.79
C LEU A 100 -21.43 -1.34 -6.17
N ALA A 101 -20.84 -0.62 -5.22
CA ALA A 101 -21.44 0.57 -4.61
C ALA A 101 -21.69 1.68 -5.64
N ARG A 102 -20.73 1.96 -6.52
CA ARG A 102 -20.89 2.91 -7.63
C ARG A 102 -22.06 2.53 -8.54
N ASP A 103 -22.12 1.24 -8.93
CA ASP A 103 -23.12 0.74 -9.89
C ASP A 103 -24.52 0.77 -9.28
N LEU A 104 -24.68 0.38 -8.00
CA LEU A 104 -25.95 0.47 -7.28
C LEU A 104 -26.46 1.92 -7.14
N LEU A 105 -25.56 2.90 -7.05
CA LEU A 105 -25.91 4.31 -7.00
C LEU A 105 -26.15 4.94 -8.38
N GLY A 106 -25.84 4.26 -9.48
CA GLY A 106 -25.86 4.85 -10.83
C GLY A 106 -24.96 6.10 -10.92
N TYR A 107 -23.80 6.12 -10.23
CA TYR A 107 -22.97 7.32 -10.09
C TYR A 107 -21.96 7.43 -11.23
N GLU A 108 -22.36 8.00 -12.36
CA GLU A 108 -21.50 8.19 -13.55
C GLU A 108 -20.25 9.03 -13.30
N GLY A 109 -20.31 9.99 -12.37
CA GLY A 109 -19.17 10.84 -11.98
C GLY A 109 -18.15 10.16 -11.07
N CYS A 110 -18.28 8.84 -10.82
CA CYS A 110 -17.41 8.07 -9.93
C CYS A 110 -16.52 7.11 -10.72
N TYR A 111 -15.22 7.24 -10.56
CA TYR A 111 -14.19 6.40 -11.19
C TYR A 111 -13.49 5.56 -10.13
N VAL A 112 -13.60 4.24 -10.22
CA VAL A 112 -12.96 3.30 -9.27
C VAL A 112 -11.69 2.75 -9.89
N ILE A 113 -10.58 2.95 -9.21
CA ILE A 113 -9.21 2.57 -9.64
C ILE A 113 -8.68 1.46 -8.74
N ASP A 114 -8.39 0.32 -9.33
CA ASP A 114 -7.58 -0.72 -8.71
C ASP A 114 -6.11 -0.26 -8.70
N SER A 115 -5.54 0.01 -7.53
CA SER A 115 -4.17 0.50 -7.45
C SER A 115 -3.11 -0.50 -7.92
N LYS A 116 -3.45 -1.80 -7.96
CA LYS A 116 -2.47 -2.89 -8.13
C LYS A 116 -1.33 -2.81 -7.11
N SER A 117 -1.59 -2.24 -5.94
CA SER A 117 -0.61 -1.96 -4.90
C SER A 117 -1.24 -2.02 -3.51
N ALA A 118 -0.44 -1.76 -2.48
CA ALA A 118 -0.86 -1.62 -1.08
C ALA A 118 0.09 -0.68 -0.34
N SER A 119 -0.31 -0.19 0.84
CA SER A 119 0.51 0.64 1.71
C SER A 119 1.10 1.84 0.97
N ALA A 120 2.39 2.13 1.13
CA ALA A 120 3.05 3.26 0.49
C ALA A 120 3.00 3.22 -1.05
N GLY A 121 2.83 2.05 -1.68
CA GLY A 121 2.62 1.98 -3.12
C GLY A 121 1.23 2.50 -3.54
N GLN A 122 0.19 2.17 -2.79
CA GLN A 122 -1.14 2.76 -2.97
C GLN A 122 -1.11 4.25 -2.62
N LYS A 123 -0.40 4.65 -1.56
CA LYS A 123 -0.20 6.05 -1.16
C LYS A 123 0.43 6.89 -2.27
N LEU A 124 1.42 6.35 -3.00
CA LEU A 124 2.00 7.02 -4.17
C LEU A 124 0.94 7.32 -5.24
N LEU A 125 0.06 6.37 -5.52
CA LEU A 125 -1.01 6.54 -6.48
C LEU A 125 -2.04 7.58 -6.03
N VAL A 126 -2.39 7.59 -4.75
CA VAL A 126 -3.29 8.60 -4.16
C VAL A 126 -2.64 9.98 -4.21
N ASN A 127 -1.36 10.12 -3.88
CA ASN A 127 -0.64 11.39 -3.96
C ASN A 127 -0.60 11.93 -5.40
N GLU A 128 -0.47 11.06 -6.40
CA GLU A 128 -0.54 11.49 -7.81
C GLU A 128 -1.95 11.98 -8.17
N ALA A 129 -3.01 11.32 -7.67
CA ALA A 129 -4.38 11.80 -7.84
C ALA A 129 -4.60 13.19 -7.21
N LEU A 130 -4.07 13.41 -6.00
CA LEU A 130 -4.12 14.69 -5.32
C LEU A 130 -3.40 15.79 -6.12
N ARG A 131 -2.19 15.49 -6.61
CA ARG A 131 -1.42 16.43 -7.45
C ARG A 131 -2.19 16.84 -8.70
N LEU A 132 -2.83 15.90 -9.39
CA LEU A 132 -3.63 16.20 -10.58
C LEU A 132 -4.90 16.98 -10.22
N ARG A 133 -5.60 16.61 -9.15
CA ARG A 133 -6.76 17.34 -8.63
C ARG A 133 -6.41 18.82 -8.37
N ASP A 134 -5.31 19.04 -7.67
CA ASP A 134 -4.87 20.38 -7.27
C ASP A 134 -4.40 21.21 -8.48
N ASN A 135 -4.05 20.55 -9.59
CA ASN A 135 -3.79 21.18 -10.90
C ASN A 135 -5.05 21.32 -11.78
N GLY A 136 -6.25 21.04 -11.26
CA GLY A 136 -7.51 21.30 -11.94
C GLY A 136 -7.96 20.23 -12.94
N PHE A 137 -7.35 19.04 -12.94
CA PHE A 137 -7.77 17.95 -13.82
C PHE A 137 -9.14 17.40 -13.42
N THR A 138 -9.92 16.93 -14.40
CA THR A 138 -11.21 16.29 -14.14
C THR A 138 -11.03 14.90 -13.53
N ALA A 139 -12.06 14.37 -12.87
CA ALA A 139 -12.01 13.01 -12.31
C ALA A 139 -11.75 11.95 -13.38
N LYS A 140 -12.26 12.16 -14.60
CA LYS A 140 -12.01 11.28 -15.75
C LYS A 140 -10.53 11.30 -16.15
N ASP A 141 -9.94 12.49 -16.34
CA ASP A 141 -8.52 12.61 -16.73
C ASP A 141 -7.60 12.02 -15.66
N ILE A 142 -7.91 12.27 -14.38
CA ILE A 142 -7.19 11.66 -13.24
C ILE A 142 -7.26 10.14 -13.33
N ALA A 143 -8.45 9.57 -13.51
CA ALA A 143 -8.65 8.12 -13.58
C ALA A 143 -7.85 7.49 -14.72
N GLU A 144 -7.92 8.07 -15.93
CA GLU A 144 -7.18 7.60 -17.10
C GLU A 144 -5.66 7.69 -16.90
N HIS A 145 -5.18 8.77 -16.28
CA HIS A 145 -3.76 8.90 -15.94
C HIS A 145 -3.32 7.84 -14.94
N LEU A 146 -4.06 7.62 -13.84
CA LEU A 146 -3.73 6.67 -12.80
C LEU A 146 -3.68 5.23 -13.32
N LEU A 147 -4.55 4.84 -14.25
CA LEU A 147 -4.53 3.52 -14.87
C LEU A 147 -3.20 3.23 -15.61
N ARG A 148 -2.56 4.24 -16.17
CA ARG A 148 -1.22 4.13 -16.79
C ARG A 148 -0.11 4.24 -15.75
N PHE A 149 -0.25 5.21 -14.84
CA PHE A 149 0.79 5.55 -13.86
C PHE A 149 1.06 4.40 -12.88
N ARG A 150 0.03 3.66 -12.43
CA ARG A 150 0.17 2.55 -11.46
C ARG A 150 1.21 1.50 -11.87
N SER A 151 1.44 1.28 -13.17
CA SER A 151 2.43 0.34 -13.68
C SER A 151 3.89 0.76 -13.45
N LYS A 152 4.10 2.03 -13.07
CA LYS A 152 5.42 2.58 -12.73
C LYS A 152 5.75 2.44 -11.24
N ILE A 153 4.75 2.16 -10.39
CA ILE A 153 4.92 2.03 -8.94
C ILE A 153 5.52 0.66 -8.63
N MET A 154 6.61 0.67 -7.89
CA MET A 154 7.31 -0.53 -7.43
C MET A 154 7.27 -0.59 -5.90
N VAL A 155 7.00 -1.78 -5.37
CA VAL A 155 6.96 -2.05 -3.93
C VAL A 155 7.79 -3.29 -3.65
N TYR A 156 8.72 -3.18 -2.72
CA TYR A 156 9.50 -4.29 -2.19
C TYR A 156 9.45 -4.28 -0.67
N ALA A 157 9.40 -5.45 -0.05
CA ALA A 157 9.47 -5.57 1.41
C ALA A 157 10.31 -6.78 1.82
N CYS A 158 11.12 -6.59 2.85
CA CYS A 158 11.83 -7.66 3.55
C CYS A 158 11.02 -8.03 4.81
N ILE A 159 10.58 -9.28 4.88
CA ILE A 159 9.65 -9.76 5.90
C ILE A 159 10.44 -10.37 7.04
N ASP A 160 10.10 -9.97 8.28
CA ASP A 160 10.78 -10.48 9.47
C ASP A 160 10.21 -11.84 9.94
N ASP A 161 8.90 -11.96 10.04
CA ASP A 161 8.24 -13.19 10.49
C ASP A 161 7.33 -13.78 9.40
N MET A 162 7.77 -14.90 8.86
CA MET A 162 7.10 -15.58 7.76
C MET A 162 5.73 -16.15 8.11
N LYS A 163 5.44 -16.38 9.41
CA LYS A 163 4.14 -16.93 9.84
C LYS A 163 2.97 -16.04 9.40
N TYR A 164 3.14 -14.72 9.41
CA TYR A 164 2.12 -13.78 8.96
C TYR A 164 1.88 -13.87 7.45
N LEU A 165 2.95 -14.01 6.68
CA LEU A 165 2.86 -14.16 5.23
C LEU A 165 2.13 -15.44 4.86
N TYR A 166 2.42 -16.57 5.53
CA TYR A 166 1.71 -17.83 5.32
C TYR A 166 0.26 -17.77 5.76
N GLY A 167 0.02 -17.32 6.98
CA GLY A 167 -1.32 -17.24 7.58
C GLY A 167 -2.24 -16.25 6.88
N GLY A 168 -1.67 -15.24 6.25
CA GLY A 168 -2.40 -14.18 5.52
C GLY A 168 -2.97 -14.62 4.17
N GLY A 169 -2.43 -15.66 3.53
CA GLY A 169 -2.95 -16.21 2.26
C GLY A 169 -2.94 -15.25 1.05
N ARG A 170 -2.12 -14.18 1.06
CA ARG A 170 -2.04 -13.16 -0.01
C ARG A 170 -0.76 -13.26 -0.85
N HIS A 171 -0.17 -14.44 -0.93
CA HIS A 171 1.04 -14.73 -1.71
C HIS A 171 0.79 -15.84 -2.75
N THR A 172 1.48 -15.77 -3.87
CA THR A 172 1.33 -16.73 -4.98
C THR A 172 2.22 -17.97 -4.84
N ASN A 173 3.36 -17.91 -4.11
CA ASN A 173 4.37 -18.98 -4.04
C ASN A 173 4.84 -19.32 -2.61
N ALA A 174 3.90 -19.65 -1.70
CA ALA A 174 4.24 -20.07 -0.33
C ALA A 174 5.16 -21.29 -0.26
N ALA A 175 5.02 -22.23 -1.19
CA ALA A 175 5.79 -23.48 -1.23
C ALA A 175 7.32 -23.23 -1.34
N ALA A 176 7.73 -22.15 -1.99
CA ALA A 176 9.14 -21.79 -2.13
C ALA A 176 9.85 -21.46 -0.79
N LEU A 177 9.07 -21.23 0.27
CA LEU A 177 9.55 -20.78 1.57
C LEU A 177 9.42 -21.84 2.67
N LEU A 178 8.82 -23.00 2.37
CA LEU A 178 8.68 -24.11 3.31
C LEU A 178 10.05 -24.57 3.81
N GLY A 179 10.15 -24.82 5.13
CA GLY A 179 11.38 -25.30 5.78
C GLY A 179 12.40 -24.20 6.11
N SER A 180 12.06 -22.93 5.95
CA SER A 180 12.96 -21.82 6.29
C SER A 180 13.11 -21.65 7.80
N THR A 181 14.35 -21.53 8.29
CA THR A 181 14.65 -21.20 9.68
C THR A 181 14.41 -19.71 9.95
N GLY A 182 14.23 -19.31 11.22
CA GLY A 182 14.00 -17.91 11.61
C GLY A 182 15.08 -16.90 11.17
N ARG A 183 16.23 -17.38 10.69
CA ARG A 183 17.28 -16.52 10.10
C ARG A 183 17.01 -16.11 8.66
N ILE A 184 16.15 -16.84 7.94
CA ILE A 184 15.80 -16.52 6.55
C ILE A 184 14.73 -15.44 6.56
N LYS A 185 15.02 -14.35 5.87
CA LYS A 185 14.13 -13.20 5.69
C LYS A 185 13.81 -13.07 4.19
N PRO A 186 12.59 -13.37 3.77
CA PRO A 186 12.21 -13.24 2.38
C PRO A 186 12.08 -11.77 1.98
N VAL A 187 12.47 -11.50 0.74
CA VAL A 187 12.11 -10.26 0.06
C VAL A 187 10.95 -10.58 -0.88
N ILE A 188 9.91 -9.77 -0.80
CA ILE A 188 8.73 -9.85 -1.65
C ILE A 188 8.57 -8.58 -2.45
N SER A 189 7.84 -8.65 -3.56
CA SER A 189 7.38 -7.49 -4.35
C SER A 189 5.89 -7.56 -4.59
N ILE A 190 5.30 -6.42 -4.99
CA ILE A 190 3.98 -6.41 -5.60
C ILE A 190 4.18 -6.37 -7.11
N THR A 191 3.64 -7.37 -7.81
CA THR A 191 3.77 -7.53 -9.26
C THR A 191 2.88 -6.55 -10.03
N GLY A 192 3.05 -6.47 -11.35
CA GLY A 192 2.18 -5.68 -12.23
C GLY A 192 0.71 -6.12 -12.22
N SER A 193 0.41 -7.37 -11.85
CA SER A 193 -0.96 -7.87 -11.63
C SER A 193 -1.55 -7.40 -10.29
N GLY A 194 -0.72 -6.90 -9.37
CA GLY A 194 -1.11 -6.48 -8.03
C GLY A 194 -1.03 -7.60 -6.98
N SER A 195 -0.53 -8.77 -7.32
CA SER A 195 -0.28 -9.88 -6.38
C SER A 195 1.08 -9.75 -5.71
N VAL A 196 1.24 -10.39 -4.55
CA VAL A 196 2.54 -10.51 -3.90
C VAL A 196 3.30 -11.67 -4.51
N ASP A 197 4.55 -11.42 -4.91
CA ASP A 197 5.46 -12.45 -5.38
C ASP A 197 6.76 -12.46 -4.57
N PHE A 198 7.46 -13.57 -4.66
CA PHE A 198 8.70 -13.83 -3.95
C PHE A 198 9.89 -13.46 -4.83
N GLU A 199 10.77 -12.60 -4.30
CA GLU A 199 11.96 -12.11 -5.02
C GLU A 199 13.25 -12.81 -4.61
N ALA A 200 13.47 -12.98 -3.29
CA ALA A 200 14.71 -13.56 -2.79
C ALA A 200 14.60 -14.12 -1.37
N LYS A 201 15.41 -15.15 -1.07
CA LYS A 201 15.73 -15.59 0.29
C LYS A 201 17.00 -14.90 0.76
N THR A 202 16.94 -14.20 1.88
CA THR A 202 18.10 -13.52 2.43
C THR A 202 18.37 -13.97 3.87
N ILE A 203 19.63 -13.91 4.32
CA ILE A 203 20.00 -14.23 5.70
C ILE A 203 20.04 -12.93 6.49
N GLY A 204 18.95 -12.68 7.26
CA GLY A 204 18.80 -11.47 8.06
C GLY A 204 18.35 -10.24 7.26
N MET A 205 17.77 -9.28 7.98
CA MET A 205 17.14 -8.07 7.41
C MET A 205 18.11 -7.21 6.59
N ARG A 206 19.39 -7.13 6.99
CA ARG A 206 20.38 -6.30 6.26
C ARG A 206 20.61 -6.76 4.83
N HIS A 207 20.68 -8.08 4.60
CA HIS A 207 20.82 -8.62 3.24
C HIS A 207 19.55 -8.39 2.42
N GLY A 208 18.35 -8.51 3.05
CA GLY A 208 17.08 -8.17 2.40
C GLY A 208 17.01 -6.71 1.98
N MET A 209 17.42 -5.78 2.86
CA MET A 209 17.51 -4.36 2.54
C MET A 209 18.46 -4.09 1.36
N ASN A 210 19.64 -4.72 1.35
CA ASN A 210 20.56 -4.59 0.22
C ASN A 210 19.97 -5.14 -1.08
N HIS A 211 19.25 -6.25 -1.05
CA HIS A 211 18.55 -6.79 -2.22
C HIS A 211 17.52 -5.79 -2.78
N MET A 212 16.67 -5.21 -1.91
CA MET A 212 15.73 -4.18 -2.32
C MET A 212 16.42 -2.98 -2.99
N LEU A 213 17.56 -2.53 -2.46
CA LEU A 213 18.34 -1.43 -3.04
C LEU A 213 19.01 -1.80 -4.37
N MET A 214 19.38 -3.06 -4.57
CA MET A 214 19.84 -3.53 -5.88
C MET A 214 18.71 -3.47 -6.92
N SER A 215 17.50 -3.91 -6.56
CA SER A 215 16.32 -3.81 -7.41
C SER A 215 15.99 -2.35 -7.76
N LEU A 216 16.03 -1.46 -6.76
CA LEU A 216 15.84 -0.02 -6.98
C LEU A 216 16.87 0.56 -7.94
N LYS A 217 18.17 0.24 -7.77
CA LYS A 217 19.23 0.70 -8.68
C LYS A 217 19.04 0.20 -10.10
N LYS A 218 18.64 -1.07 -10.26
CA LYS A 218 18.40 -1.70 -11.56
C LYS A 218 17.25 -1.03 -12.33
N LEU A 219 16.16 -0.70 -11.63
CA LEU A 219 14.97 -0.09 -12.22
C LEU A 219 15.11 1.42 -12.40
N GLY A 220 15.99 2.05 -11.62
CA GLY A 220 16.08 3.50 -11.51
C GLY A 220 14.87 4.11 -10.77
N ILE A 221 15.05 5.30 -10.21
CA ILE A 221 14.00 6.05 -9.54
C ILE A 221 13.65 7.31 -10.34
N ASP A 222 12.38 7.60 -10.50
CA ASP A 222 11.91 8.89 -10.98
C ASP A 222 11.92 9.87 -9.79
N GLN A 223 12.84 10.82 -9.83
CA GLN A 223 13.07 11.79 -8.74
C GLN A 223 11.96 12.84 -8.59
N ASN A 224 11.00 12.89 -9.51
CA ASN A 224 9.82 13.74 -9.38
C ASN A 224 8.84 13.23 -8.32
N TYR A 225 9.03 12.00 -7.85
CA TYR A 225 8.18 11.33 -6.86
C TYR A 225 8.98 10.92 -5.63
N PRO A 226 8.34 10.88 -4.44
CA PRO A 226 9.02 10.44 -3.23
C PRO A 226 9.38 8.95 -3.30
N LEU A 227 10.54 8.61 -2.72
CA LEU A 227 10.87 7.26 -2.31
C LEU A 227 10.36 7.07 -0.87
N TYR A 228 9.37 6.21 -0.66
CA TYR A 228 8.89 5.85 0.67
C TYR A 228 9.66 4.67 1.25
N ILE A 229 10.00 4.77 2.53
CA ILE A 229 10.41 3.63 3.36
C ILE A 229 9.20 3.23 4.21
N MET A 230 8.87 1.95 4.22
CA MET A 230 7.80 1.39 5.03
C MET A 230 8.36 0.58 6.19
N HIS A 231 7.65 0.55 7.34
CA HIS A 231 7.99 -0.35 8.43
C HIS A 231 6.76 -0.80 9.23
N THR A 232 6.80 -2.02 9.75
CA THR A 232 5.81 -2.58 10.66
C THR A 232 6.35 -2.56 12.08
N ASN A 233 6.09 -1.50 12.83
CA ASN A 233 6.62 -1.28 14.20
C ASN A 233 8.14 -1.46 14.33
N ALA A 234 8.89 -1.14 13.27
CA ALA A 234 10.34 -1.38 13.15
C ALA A 234 11.09 -0.08 12.80
N LYS A 235 10.80 1.01 13.52
CA LYS A 235 11.35 2.35 13.25
C LYS A 235 12.87 2.37 13.14
N ASN A 236 13.57 1.63 14.02
CA ASN A 236 15.05 1.58 13.98
C ASN A 236 15.56 0.94 12.69
N GLN A 237 14.88 -0.07 12.16
CA GLN A 237 15.22 -0.70 10.89
C GLN A 237 14.96 0.25 9.72
N ALA A 238 13.85 1.00 9.74
CA ALA A 238 13.54 2.02 8.74
C ALA A 238 14.61 3.14 8.74
N LEU A 239 15.04 3.61 9.92
CA LEU A 239 16.12 4.58 10.05
C LEU A 239 17.49 4.02 9.57
N TYR A 240 17.75 2.73 9.80
CA TYR A 240 18.94 2.10 9.23
C TYR A 240 18.88 2.06 7.71
N LEU A 241 17.71 1.67 7.15
CA LEU A 241 17.49 1.64 5.71
C LEU A 241 17.63 3.03 5.07
N SER A 242 17.13 4.10 5.72
CA SER A 242 17.28 5.47 5.22
C SER A 242 18.76 5.90 5.14
N LYS A 243 19.56 5.61 6.18
CA LYS A 243 20.99 5.86 6.17
C LYS A 243 21.70 5.08 5.05
N LEU A 244 21.29 3.84 4.82
CA LEU A 244 21.85 3.00 3.75
C LEU A 244 21.50 3.55 2.36
N ILE A 245 20.29 4.04 2.14
CA ILE A 245 19.84 4.72 0.91
C ILE A 245 20.72 5.95 0.65
N ILE A 246 20.85 6.84 1.65
CA ILE A 246 21.65 8.06 1.55
C ILE A 246 23.12 7.73 1.27
N SER A 247 23.71 6.73 1.95
CA SER A 247 25.10 6.32 1.76
C SER A 247 25.41 5.80 0.34
N LYS A 248 24.37 5.35 -0.38
CA LYS A 248 24.46 4.92 -1.78
C LYS A 248 24.18 6.03 -2.79
N GLY A 249 24.06 7.28 -2.34
CA GLY A 249 23.80 8.45 -3.19
C GLY A 249 22.38 8.44 -3.80
N ILE A 250 21.43 7.72 -3.20
CA ILE A 250 20.04 7.71 -3.66
C ILE A 250 19.31 8.87 -2.96
N PRO A 251 18.63 9.75 -3.70
CA PRO A 251 17.87 10.85 -3.13
C PRO A 251 16.79 10.33 -2.18
N PHE A 252 16.75 10.85 -0.97
CA PHE A 252 15.76 10.52 0.04
C PHE A 252 15.35 11.78 0.79
N VAL A 253 14.04 12.02 0.84
CA VAL A 253 13.45 13.16 1.56
C VAL A 253 13.11 12.73 2.98
N GLU A 254 13.58 13.49 3.97
CA GLU A 254 13.18 13.29 5.36
C GLU A 254 11.65 13.45 5.49
N GLY A 255 10.98 12.54 6.24
CA GLY A 255 9.53 12.49 6.32
C GLY A 255 8.88 11.47 5.37
N SER A 256 9.65 10.84 4.47
CA SER A 256 9.14 9.76 3.59
C SER A 256 9.19 8.37 4.26
N ILE A 257 9.06 8.30 5.59
CA ILE A 257 8.95 7.04 6.34
C ILE A 257 7.49 6.83 6.71
N VAL A 258 6.92 5.70 6.26
CA VAL A 258 5.52 5.32 6.47
C VAL A 258 5.48 4.17 7.49
N SER A 259 4.76 4.39 8.59
CA SER A 259 4.36 3.29 9.48
C SER A 259 3.22 2.53 8.83
N VAL A 260 3.40 1.22 8.63
CA VAL A 260 2.39 0.35 8.04
C VAL A 260 1.27 0.11 9.06
N GLY A 261 0.02 0.24 8.63
CA GLY A 261 -1.17 0.09 9.46
C GLY A 261 -1.55 -1.37 9.72
N SER A 262 -2.69 -1.52 10.40
CA SER A 262 -3.17 -2.81 10.89
C SER A 262 -3.57 -3.77 9.76
N VAL A 263 -4.09 -3.27 8.65
CA VAL A 263 -4.54 -4.10 7.52
C VAL A 263 -3.36 -4.82 6.88
N VAL A 264 -2.38 -4.08 6.37
CA VAL A 264 -1.20 -4.67 5.73
C VAL A 264 -0.33 -5.38 6.78
N GLY A 265 -0.20 -4.80 7.99
CA GLY A 265 0.53 -5.38 9.12
C GLY A 265 0.02 -6.77 9.54
N SER A 266 -1.29 -7.04 9.41
CA SER A 266 -1.88 -8.37 9.67
C SER A 266 -1.33 -9.46 8.76
N HIS A 267 -0.84 -9.11 7.57
CA HIS A 267 -0.36 -10.05 6.55
C HIS A 267 1.16 -10.15 6.47
N ILE A 268 1.91 -9.13 6.94
CA ILE A 268 3.38 -9.13 6.86
C ILE A 268 4.06 -9.11 8.23
N GLY A 269 3.29 -8.95 9.31
CA GLY A 269 3.77 -9.01 10.70
C GLY A 269 4.65 -7.85 11.12
N GLU A 270 4.97 -7.81 12.42
CA GLU A 270 5.89 -6.85 13.03
C GLU A 270 7.34 -7.11 12.56
N GLY A 271 8.18 -6.08 12.56
CA GLY A 271 9.63 -6.20 12.26
C GLY A 271 9.99 -6.07 10.78
N SER A 272 9.02 -6.02 9.87
CA SER A 272 9.26 -5.92 8.43
C SER A 272 9.60 -4.49 7.99
N THR A 273 10.39 -4.36 6.92
CA THR A 273 10.67 -3.07 6.28
C THR A 273 10.56 -3.19 4.76
N GLY A 274 10.24 -2.09 4.10
CA GLY A 274 10.09 -2.06 2.65
C GLY A 274 10.37 -0.70 2.05
N ILE A 275 10.34 -0.64 0.73
CA ILE A 275 10.42 0.57 -0.07
C ILE A 275 9.30 0.61 -1.10
N ALA A 276 8.81 1.81 -1.39
CA ALA A 276 7.91 2.06 -2.50
C ALA A 276 8.39 3.28 -3.29
N PHE A 277 8.46 3.18 -4.60
CA PHE A 277 8.96 4.23 -5.47
C PHE A 277 8.36 4.15 -6.86
N VAL A 278 8.48 5.24 -7.61
CA VAL A 278 8.14 5.29 -9.04
C VAL A 278 9.41 4.99 -9.84
N LYS A 279 9.38 3.94 -10.65
CA LYS A 279 10.53 3.59 -11.52
C LYS A 279 10.68 4.60 -12.65
N LYS A 280 11.94 4.85 -13.02
CA LYS A 280 12.27 5.69 -14.19
C LYS A 280 11.76 5.04 -15.48
N GLU A 281 11.17 5.82 -16.35
CA GLU A 281 10.85 5.34 -17.72
C GLU A 281 12.15 4.96 -18.44
N GLN A 282 12.24 3.69 -18.86
CA GLN A 282 13.29 3.30 -19.79
C GLN A 282 12.95 3.96 -21.14
N ARG A 283 13.81 4.85 -21.62
CA ARG A 283 13.75 5.30 -23.02
C ARG A 283 13.83 4.02 -23.84
N LYS A 284 12.79 3.72 -24.61
CA LYS A 284 12.93 2.72 -25.67
C LYS A 284 14.11 3.18 -26.52
N SER A 285 15.23 2.45 -26.48
CA SER A 285 16.27 2.61 -27.47
C SER A 285 15.61 2.35 -28.81
N GLY A 286 15.38 3.42 -29.57
CA GLY A 286 14.94 3.31 -30.93
C GLY A 286 15.98 2.44 -31.65
N HIS A 287 15.55 1.30 -32.13
CA HIS A 287 16.25 0.64 -33.20
C HIS A 287 15.77 1.35 -34.46
N ASP A 288 16.61 2.29 -34.94
CA ASP A 288 16.61 2.70 -36.32
C ASP A 288 17.05 1.55 -37.23
#